data_686d600bcd3f26e30421856cb4a7caa5
#
_entry.id   686d600bcd3f26e30421856cb4a7caa5
#
_cell.length_a   1.000
_cell.length_b   1.000
_cell.length_c   1.000
_cell.angle_alpha   90.00
_cell.angle_beta   90.00
_cell.angle_gamma   90.00
#
_symmetry.space_group_name_H-M   'P 1'
#
loop_
_entity.id
_entity.type
_entity.pdbx_description
1 polymer ?
#
loop_
_entity_poly.entity_id
_entity_poly.type
_entity_poly.pdbx_seq_one_letter_code
_entity_poly.pdbx_strand_id
1 'polypeptide(L)'
;MPQFPPALLALADGTIFRGKSIGASGQRVGEAVFNTSLTGYQEILTDPSYTQQIVTLTYPHIGSYGVNGEDGESGRICASGLVIRDLPLLASNFRSEQSLDAYLRAQNVVGIADIDTRKLTRLLREKGAQAACLVAGDSIGETLNAEEAVRQARAFPGLAGMDLAKVVTTPAPYEWTEGEWALGAGFAVQAATKFHVVAYDFGVKRNILRMLASRGCRLTVVPAKTPAAEVLAMNPDGVFLSNGPGDPEPCDYAIAAIREFLERRVPTFGICLGHQLMALAAGAKTQKMKFGHHGANHPVKDLTTGKVLITSQNHGFMVDSATLPANVSVTHISLFDGSLQGMQWMDRPALCFQGHPEASPGPHDVGYLFDRFISLMAESSN
;
A
#
# COMPACT_ATOMS: atom_id res chain seq x y z
N MET A 1 -30.23 7.40 18.77
CA MET A 1 -29.11 6.88 17.98
C MET A 1 -29.05 7.68 16.69
N PRO A 2 -27.88 8.11 16.19
CA PRO A 2 -27.81 8.77 14.91
C PRO A 2 -28.40 7.86 13.83
N GLN A 3 -29.30 8.37 13.03
CA GLN A 3 -29.94 7.62 11.95
C GLN A 3 -29.03 7.77 10.72
N PHE A 4 -28.23 6.73 10.44
CA PHE A 4 -27.38 6.68 9.26
C PHE A 4 -28.23 6.41 8.00
N PRO A 5 -28.00 7.14 6.89
CA PRO A 5 -28.67 6.90 5.63
C PRO A 5 -28.38 5.49 5.07
N PRO A 6 -29.19 4.98 4.15
CA PRO A 6 -28.94 3.69 3.52
C PRO A 6 -27.69 3.72 2.64
N ALA A 7 -27.05 2.55 2.49
CA ALA A 7 -25.95 2.33 1.57
C ALA A 7 -26.05 0.96 0.92
N LEU A 8 -25.39 0.81 -0.24
CA LEU A 8 -25.41 -0.41 -1.04
C LEU A 8 -24.03 -0.64 -1.63
N LEU A 9 -23.51 -1.87 -1.49
CA LEU A 9 -22.36 -2.37 -2.22
C LEU A 9 -22.84 -3.41 -3.24
N ALA A 10 -22.58 -3.17 -4.51
CA ALA A 10 -22.87 -4.08 -5.60
C ALA A 10 -21.57 -4.60 -6.22
N LEU A 11 -21.47 -5.92 -6.43
CA LEU A 11 -20.33 -6.55 -7.11
C LEU A 11 -20.68 -6.83 -8.58
N ALA A 12 -19.68 -6.94 -9.41
CA ALA A 12 -19.83 -7.20 -10.85
C ALA A 12 -20.54 -8.54 -11.15
N ASP A 13 -20.46 -9.52 -10.23
CA ASP A 13 -21.18 -10.80 -10.36
C ASP A 13 -22.68 -10.68 -10.08
N GLY A 14 -23.17 -9.51 -9.66
CA GLY A 14 -24.56 -9.25 -9.30
C GLY A 14 -24.87 -9.40 -7.81
N THR A 15 -23.91 -9.78 -6.98
CA THR A 15 -24.11 -9.86 -5.53
C THR A 15 -24.27 -8.46 -4.93
N ILE A 16 -25.28 -8.30 -4.06
CA ILE A 16 -25.62 -7.02 -3.45
C ILE A 16 -25.59 -7.15 -1.92
N PHE A 17 -24.97 -6.19 -1.27
CA PHE A 17 -25.01 -6.00 0.18
C PHE A 17 -25.69 -4.65 0.48
N ARG A 18 -26.64 -4.66 1.41
CA ARG A 18 -27.33 -3.45 1.89
C ARG A 18 -26.96 -3.19 3.33
N GLY A 19 -26.66 -1.93 3.64
CA GLY A 19 -26.21 -1.50 4.96
C GLY A 19 -26.49 -0.02 5.20
N LYS A 20 -25.67 0.60 6.02
CA LYS A 20 -25.76 2.00 6.44
C LYS A 20 -24.56 2.80 5.95
N SER A 21 -24.79 4.02 5.48
CA SER A 21 -23.73 4.96 5.11
C SER A 21 -23.03 5.48 6.36
N ILE A 22 -21.72 5.38 6.40
CA ILE A 22 -20.89 5.88 7.50
C ILE A 22 -19.90 6.96 7.05
N GLY A 23 -19.95 7.38 5.80
CA GLY A 23 -19.05 8.37 5.20
C GLY A 23 -19.80 9.47 4.48
N ALA A 24 -19.19 10.01 3.43
CA ALA A 24 -19.81 10.96 2.53
C ALA A 24 -20.92 10.32 1.69
N SER A 25 -21.89 11.11 1.28
CA SER A 25 -22.86 10.72 0.26
C SER A 25 -22.22 10.67 -1.12
N GLY A 26 -22.66 9.74 -1.95
CA GLY A 26 -22.19 9.61 -3.33
C GLY A 26 -21.97 8.19 -3.78
N GLN A 27 -21.26 8.06 -4.89
CA GLN A 27 -20.94 6.78 -5.51
C GLN A 27 -19.45 6.67 -5.79
N ARG A 28 -18.90 5.47 -5.59
CA ARG A 28 -17.52 5.13 -5.95
C ARG A 28 -17.48 3.75 -6.58
N VAL A 29 -16.61 3.61 -7.58
CA VAL A 29 -16.34 2.33 -8.26
C VAL A 29 -14.87 1.98 -8.06
N GLY A 30 -14.55 0.70 -7.92
CA GLY A 30 -13.19 0.22 -7.75
C GLY A 30 -13.12 -1.29 -7.58
N GLU A 31 -11.93 -1.83 -7.43
CA GLU A 31 -11.73 -3.24 -7.10
C GLU A 31 -12.02 -3.48 -5.61
N ALA A 32 -12.96 -4.38 -5.30
CA ALA A 32 -13.23 -4.79 -3.93
C ALA A 32 -12.13 -5.73 -3.43
N VAL A 33 -11.47 -5.34 -2.36
CA VAL A 33 -10.44 -6.13 -1.67
C VAL A 33 -10.78 -6.27 -0.20
N PHE A 34 -10.18 -7.26 0.47
CA PHE A 34 -10.33 -7.38 1.93
C PHE A 34 -8.96 -7.31 2.61
N ASN A 35 -8.92 -6.72 3.80
CA ASN A 35 -7.73 -6.64 4.64
C ASN A 35 -8.01 -7.30 5.99
N THR A 36 -7.09 -8.16 6.45
CA THR A 36 -7.24 -8.97 7.68
C THR A 36 -6.58 -8.34 8.91
N SER A 37 -6.08 -7.11 8.82
CA SER A 37 -5.50 -6.40 9.97
C SER A 37 -6.56 -6.15 11.06
N LEU A 38 -6.14 -6.27 12.31
CA LEU A 38 -7.00 -6.04 13.47
C LEU A 38 -7.10 -4.55 13.82
N THR A 39 -6.07 -3.77 13.48
CA THR A 39 -5.90 -2.35 13.77
C THR A 39 -5.28 -1.64 12.56
N GLY A 40 -5.15 -0.30 12.63
CA GLY A 40 -4.47 0.45 11.59
C GLY A 40 -5.37 0.83 10.42
N TYR A 41 -6.67 1.02 10.67
CA TYR A 41 -7.59 1.40 9.60
C TYR A 41 -7.32 2.78 9.01
N GLN A 42 -6.75 3.72 9.78
CA GLN A 42 -6.39 5.05 9.27
C GLN A 42 -5.18 4.95 8.34
N GLU A 43 -4.16 4.19 8.71
CA GLU A 43 -2.98 3.90 7.91
C GLU A 43 -3.39 3.18 6.61
N ILE A 44 -4.25 2.16 6.70
CA ILE A 44 -4.80 1.44 5.54
C ILE A 44 -5.53 2.39 4.59
N LEU A 45 -6.42 3.24 5.10
CA LEU A 45 -7.20 4.17 4.28
C LEU A 45 -6.32 5.21 3.59
N THR A 46 -5.23 5.64 4.24
CA THR A 46 -4.31 6.66 3.73
C THR A 46 -3.13 6.11 2.95
N ASP A 47 -2.96 4.79 2.85
CA ASP A 47 -1.96 4.16 1.99
C ASP A 47 -2.32 4.36 0.51
N PRO A 48 -1.47 5.05 -0.28
CA PRO A 48 -1.72 5.27 -1.70
C PRO A 48 -1.87 3.98 -2.52
N SER A 49 -1.34 2.86 -2.05
CA SER A 49 -1.47 1.56 -2.72
C SER A 49 -2.93 1.08 -2.84
N TYR A 50 -3.87 1.63 -2.04
CA TYR A 50 -5.30 1.34 -2.16
C TYR A 50 -6.06 2.24 -3.15
N THR A 51 -5.36 3.04 -3.95
CA THR A 51 -6.00 3.86 -4.99
C THR A 51 -6.81 3.00 -5.95
N GLN A 52 -8.07 3.39 -6.20
CA GLN A 52 -9.08 2.65 -6.97
C GLN A 52 -9.50 1.30 -6.35
N GLN A 53 -9.29 1.09 -5.06
CA GLN A 53 -9.79 -0.07 -4.33
C GLN A 53 -10.84 0.31 -3.29
N ILE A 54 -11.88 -0.50 -3.15
CA ILE A 54 -12.88 -0.44 -2.08
C ILE A 54 -12.45 -1.48 -1.03
N VAL A 55 -12.01 -0.99 0.13
CA VAL A 55 -11.37 -1.82 1.15
C VAL A 55 -12.39 -2.36 2.13
N THR A 56 -12.46 -3.69 2.26
CA THR A 56 -13.25 -4.37 3.28
C THR A 56 -12.35 -4.76 4.45
N LEU A 57 -12.61 -4.24 5.65
CA LEU A 57 -11.90 -4.67 6.86
C LEU A 57 -12.62 -5.85 7.49
N THR A 58 -11.89 -6.96 7.70
CA THR A 58 -12.49 -8.21 8.19
C THR A 58 -12.70 -8.22 9.69
N TYR A 59 -11.97 -7.39 10.44
CA TYR A 59 -12.19 -7.20 11.88
C TYR A 59 -13.57 -6.55 12.10
N PRO A 60 -14.39 -7.05 13.05
CA PRO A 60 -15.80 -6.62 13.15
C PRO A 60 -15.99 -5.18 13.66
N HIS A 61 -15.13 -4.68 14.54
CA HIS A 61 -15.29 -3.38 15.20
C HIS A 61 -14.24 -2.39 14.71
N ILE A 62 -14.56 -1.63 13.67
CA ILE A 62 -13.67 -0.65 13.04
C ILE A 62 -14.11 0.77 13.39
N GLY A 63 -13.16 1.59 13.88
CA GLY A 63 -13.41 2.96 14.37
C GLY A 63 -13.35 3.09 15.90
N SER A 64 -13.09 1.99 16.62
CA SER A 64 -13.16 1.94 18.09
C SER A 64 -12.16 2.85 18.82
N TYR A 65 -11.03 3.18 18.19
CA TYR A 65 -10.01 4.07 18.78
C TYR A 65 -9.94 5.45 18.08
N GLY A 66 -10.90 5.77 17.20
CA GLY A 66 -10.94 7.05 16.49
C GLY A 66 -9.83 7.21 15.47
N VAL A 67 -9.58 8.45 15.07
CA VAL A 67 -8.49 8.86 14.18
C VAL A 67 -7.78 10.09 14.74
N ASN A 68 -6.55 10.35 14.31
CA ASN A 68 -5.71 11.45 14.76
C ASN A 68 -4.86 12.02 13.62
N GLY A 69 -4.14 13.11 13.86
CA GLY A 69 -3.28 13.76 12.85
C GLY A 69 -1.98 13.04 12.53
N GLU A 70 -1.55 12.05 13.32
CA GLU A 70 -0.21 11.43 13.24
C GLU A 70 -0.19 10.09 12.48
N ASP A 71 -1.29 9.32 12.49
CA ASP A 71 -1.34 7.94 11.96
C ASP A 71 -1.64 7.88 10.45
N GLY A 72 -1.56 9.00 9.73
CA GLY A 72 -1.75 9.02 8.28
C GLY A 72 -0.48 8.71 7.51
N GLU A 73 -0.56 7.77 6.56
CA GLU A 73 0.53 7.39 5.66
C GLU A 73 0.65 8.31 4.42
N SER A 74 -0.34 9.16 4.18
CA SER A 74 -0.34 10.23 3.18
C SER A 74 -1.21 11.41 3.63
N GLY A 75 -1.28 12.46 2.82
CA GLY A 75 -2.03 13.68 3.16
C GLY A 75 -3.56 13.53 3.05
N ARG A 76 -4.08 12.38 2.58
CA ARG A 76 -5.51 12.13 2.35
C ARG A 76 -5.84 10.65 2.41
N ILE A 77 -7.13 10.33 2.46
CA ILE A 77 -7.60 8.97 2.19
C ILE A 77 -7.40 8.66 0.69
N CYS A 78 -6.75 7.55 0.38
CA CYS A 78 -6.47 7.08 -0.98
C CYS A 78 -7.42 5.96 -1.41
N ALA A 79 -7.92 5.16 -0.46
CA ALA A 79 -8.94 4.15 -0.74
C ALA A 79 -10.20 4.78 -1.35
N SER A 80 -10.78 4.13 -2.37
CA SER A 80 -12.01 4.61 -3.02
C SER A 80 -13.23 4.52 -2.13
N GLY A 81 -13.24 3.61 -1.14
CA GLY A 81 -14.34 3.44 -0.19
C GLY A 81 -13.99 2.45 0.90
N LEU A 82 -14.77 2.49 1.97
CA LEU A 82 -14.62 1.64 3.14
C LEU A 82 -15.84 0.75 3.35
N VAL A 83 -15.59 -0.54 3.59
CA VAL A 83 -16.61 -1.53 3.94
C VAL A 83 -16.26 -2.16 5.28
N ILE A 84 -17.16 -2.05 6.25
CA ILE A 84 -17.00 -2.62 7.59
C ILE A 84 -18.25 -3.34 8.06
N ARG A 85 -18.11 -4.19 9.08
CA ARG A 85 -19.25 -4.84 9.70
C ARG A 85 -19.95 -3.90 10.66
N ASP A 86 -19.22 -3.30 11.60
CA ASP A 86 -19.80 -2.54 12.70
C ASP A 86 -18.99 -1.27 12.97
N LEU A 87 -19.69 -0.15 13.07
CA LEU A 87 -19.14 1.13 13.48
C LEU A 87 -19.50 1.33 14.97
N PRO A 88 -18.53 1.37 15.88
CA PRO A 88 -18.78 1.60 17.30
C PRO A 88 -19.49 2.93 17.57
N LEU A 89 -20.37 2.94 18.57
CA LEU A 89 -21.09 4.15 18.98
C LEU A 89 -20.17 5.22 19.57
N LEU A 90 -19.06 4.80 20.18
CA LEU A 90 -18.05 5.66 20.80
C LEU A 90 -16.66 5.22 20.40
N ALA A 91 -15.83 6.17 20.04
CA ALA A 91 -14.38 5.99 19.96
C ALA A 91 -13.77 6.24 21.34
N SER A 92 -12.83 5.39 21.78
CA SER A 92 -12.17 5.50 23.08
C SER A 92 -10.68 5.21 22.95
N ASN A 93 -9.88 6.27 22.85
CA ASN A 93 -8.41 6.21 22.85
C ASN A 93 -7.88 7.59 23.23
N PHE A 94 -6.78 7.65 23.99
CA PHE A 94 -6.18 8.92 24.43
C PHE A 94 -5.61 9.76 23.26
N ARG A 95 -5.34 9.15 22.10
CA ARG A 95 -4.90 9.84 20.88
C ARG A 95 -6.05 10.18 19.93
N SER A 96 -7.30 9.82 20.27
CA SER A 96 -8.45 10.08 19.39
C SER A 96 -8.77 11.57 19.31
N GLU A 97 -8.76 12.14 18.12
CA GLU A 97 -9.15 13.53 17.83
C GLU A 97 -10.55 13.62 17.22
N GLN A 98 -10.96 12.58 16.46
CA GLN A 98 -12.30 12.51 15.86
C GLN A 98 -12.73 11.06 15.62
N SER A 99 -14.03 10.87 15.35
CA SER A 99 -14.58 9.57 14.97
C SER A 99 -14.26 9.22 13.52
N LEU A 100 -14.25 7.92 13.19
CA LEU A 100 -13.98 7.43 11.83
C LEU A 100 -15.00 7.95 10.81
N ASP A 101 -16.28 8.00 11.16
CA ASP A 101 -17.33 8.49 10.27
C ASP A 101 -17.22 10.01 9.99
N ALA A 102 -16.82 10.80 10.98
CA ALA A 102 -16.52 12.22 10.80
C ALA A 102 -15.32 12.41 9.87
N TYR A 103 -14.27 11.59 10.05
CA TYR A 103 -13.08 11.60 9.19
C TYR A 103 -13.41 11.25 7.74
N LEU A 104 -14.17 10.16 7.51
CA LEU A 104 -14.61 9.78 6.17
C LEU A 104 -15.39 10.89 5.47
N ARG A 105 -16.33 11.55 6.19
CA ARG A 105 -17.10 12.69 5.65
C ARG A 105 -16.19 13.87 5.32
N ALA A 106 -15.30 14.24 6.22
CA ALA A 106 -14.36 15.34 5.99
C ALA A 106 -13.46 15.13 4.78
N GLN A 107 -13.07 13.87 4.52
CA GLN A 107 -12.25 13.47 3.37
C GLN A 107 -13.08 13.13 2.11
N ASN A 108 -14.40 13.33 2.13
CA ASN A 108 -15.32 12.98 1.03
C ASN A 108 -15.22 11.52 0.55
N VAL A 109 -15.10 10.59 1.49
CA VAL A 109 -15.00 9.16 1.23
C VAL A 109 -16.30 8.45 1.58
N VAL A 110 -16.78 7.61 0.66
CA VAL A 110 -17.99 6.80 0.83
C VAL A 110 -17.66 5.59 1.69
N GLY A 111 -18.52 5.28 2.66
CA GLY A 111 -18.36 4.12 3.52
C GLY A 111 -19.68 3.42 3.82
N ILE A 112 -19.63 2.10 3.99
CA ILE A 112 -20.78 1.26 4.35
C ILE A 112 -20.46 0.40 5.57
N ALA A 113 -21.38 0.36 6.50
CA ALA A 113 -21.39 -0.54 7.65
C ALA A 113 -22.66 -1.38 7.69
N ASP A 114 -22.70 -2.30 8.66
CA ASP A 114 -23.87 -3.16 8.93
C ASP A 114 -24.13 -4.18 7.82
N ILE A 115 -23.06 -4.69 7.20
CA ILE A 115 -23.12 -5.78 6.21
C ILE A 115 -22.38 -7.03 6.70
N ASP A 116 -22.66 -8.17 6.06
CA ASP A 116 -21.94 -9.42 6.29
C ASP A 116 -20.57 -9.41 5.58
N THR A 117 -19.56 -8.79 6.23
CA THR A 117 -18.18 -8.75 5.73
C THR A 117 -17.55 -10.14 5.63
N ARG A 118 -17.97 -11.11 6.47
CA ARG A 118 -17.50 -12.50 6.36
C ARG A 118 -17.97 -13.16 5.06
N LYS A 119 -19.24 -12.99 4.70
CA LYS A 119 -19.76 -13.46 3.42
C LYS A 119 -19.03 -12.81 2.24
N LEU A 120 -18.81 -11.49 2.29
CA LEU A 120 -18.08 -10.76 1.26
C LEU A 120 -16.63 -11.27 1.12
N THR A 121 -15.90 -11.40 2.24
CA THR A 121 -14.53 -11.92 2.24
C THR A 121 -14.43 -13.33 1.66
N ARG A 122 -15.37 -14.23 2.02
CA ARG A 122 -15.39 -15.58 1.45
C ARG A 122 -15.62 -15.55 -0.06
N LEU A 123 -16.54 -14.71 -0.52
CA LEU A 123 -16.85 -14.56 -1.94
C LEU A 123 -15.61 -14.07 -2.72
N LEU A 124 -14.92 -13.04 -2.23
CA LEU A 124 -13.69 -12.53 -2.85
C LEU A 124 -12.57 -13.58 -2.86
N ARG A 125 -12.42 -14.36 -1.79
CA ARG A 125 -11.43 -15.44 -1.74
C ARG A 125 -11.75 -16.58 -2.73
N GLU A 126 -13.02 -16.94 -2.85
CA GLU A 126 -13.46 -18.05 -3.72
C GLU A 126 -13.45 -17.66 -5.20
N LYS A 127 -13.97 -16.47 -5.54
CA LYS A 127 -14.13 -16.01 -6.93
C LYS A 127 -12.99 -15.10 -7.43
N GLY A 128 -12.17 -14.56 -6.53
CA GLY A 128 -11.16 -13.56 -6.82
C GLY A 128 -11.64 -12.14 -6.48
N ALA A 129 -10.71 -11.18 -6.54
CA ALA A 129 -11.04 -9.76 -6.45
C ALA A 129 -12.02 -9.37 -7.56
N GLN A 130 -13.04 -8.58 -7.23
CA GLN A 130 -14.10 -8.19 -8.15
C GLN A 130 -14.24 -6.68 -8.20
N ALA A 131 -14.63 -6.18 -9.36
CA ALA A 131 -15.11 -4.82 -9.49
C ALA A 131 -16.39 -4.63 -8.65
N ALA A 132 -16.48 -3.49 -7.98
CA ALA A 132 -17.60 -3.15 -7.11
C ALA A 132 -18.01 -1.68 -7.28
N CYS A 133 -19.27 -1.40 -6.97
CA CYS A 133 -19.82 -0.06 -6.87
C CYS A 133 -20.41 0.12 -5.47
N LEU A 134 -19.90 1.10 -4.74
CA LEU A 134 -20.40 1.49 -3.43
C LEU A 134 -21.20 2.79 -3.57
N VAL A 135 -22.44 2.75 -3.12
CA VAL A 135 -23.39 3.87 -3.22
C VAL A 135 -23.94 4.18 -1.84
N ALA A 136 -23.96 5.44 -1.42
CA ALA A 136 -24.35 5.84 -0.06
C ALA A 136 -24.96 7.24 -0.01
N GLY A 137 -25.90 7.47 0.93
CA GLY A 137 -26.42 8.79 1.33
C GLY A 137 -27.79 9.14 0.81
N ASP A 138 -28.32 10.28 1.29
CA ASP A 138 -29.70 10.76 1.08
C ASP A 138 -30.00 11.22 -0.36
N SER A 139 -28.96 11.57 -1.15
CA SER A 139 -29.12 12.04 -2.52
C SER A 139 -29.49 10.94 -3.51
N ILE A 140 -29.63 9.73 -3.03
CA ILE A 140 -30.04 8.59 -3.80
C ILE A 140 -31.56 8.47 -3.62
N GLY A 141 -32.27 9.36 -4.31
CA GLY A 141 -33.71 9.48 -4.23
C GLY A 141 -34.42 8.11 -4.25
N GLU A 142 -35.36 7.97 -3.37
CA GLU A 142 -36.37 6.92 -3.13
C GLU A 142 -36.00 5.45 -3.43
N THR A 143 -34.99 5.14 -4.23
CA THR A 143 -34.50 3.78 -4.51
C THR A 143 -33.02 3.78 -4.85
N LEU A 144 -32.19 3.25 -3.95
CA LEU A 144 -30.85 2.75 -4.30
C LEU A 144 -30.99 1.78 -5.48
N ASN A 145 -30.69 2.24 -6.70
CA ASN A 145 -30.85 1.42 -7.89
C ASN A 145 -29.71 0.38 -7.95
N ALA A 146 -30.01 -0.81 -7.45
CA ALA A 146 -29.07 -1.90 -7.38
C ALA A 146 -28.61 -2.38 -8.77
N GLU A 147 -29.50 -2.33 -9.77
CA GLU A 147 -29.16 -2.74 -11.15
C GLU A 147 -28.17 -1.76 -11.76
N GLU A 148 -28.36 -0.46 -11.53
CA GLU A 148 -27.41 0.58 -11.94
C GLU A 148 -26.05 0.39 -11.27
N ALA A 149 -26.00 0.14 -9.96
CA ALA A 149 -24.78 -0.10 -9.24
C ALA A 149 -24.02 -1.34 -9.77
N VAL A 150 -24.73 -2.43 -10.09
CA VAL A 150 -24.13 -3.61 -10.75
C VAL A 150 -23.60 -3.25 -12.14
N ARG A 151 -24.32 -2.45 -12.91
CA ARG A 151 -23.88 -2.01 -14.23
C ARG A 151 -22.58 -1.18 -14.13
N GLN A 152 -22.51 -0.27 -13.17
CA GLN A 152 -21.31 0.54 -12.90
C GLN A 152 -20.13 -0.33 -12.43
N ALA A 153 -20.38 -1.30 -11.55
CA ALA A 153 -19.35 -2.25 -11.15
C ALA A 153 -18.78 -3.02 -12.37
N ARG A 154 -19.65 -3.52 -13.26
CA ARG A 154 -19.23 -4.23 -14.48
C ARG A 154 -18.47 -3.36 -15.47
N ALA A 155 -18.70 -2.06 -15.46
CA ALA A 155 -17.99 -1.11 -16.32
C ALA A 155 -16.55 -0.81 -15.86
N PHE A 156 -16.19 -1.17 -14.62
CA PHE A 156 -14.83 -0.99 -14.13
C PHE A 156 -13.87 -2.01 -14.77
N PRO A 157 -12.80 -1.57 -15.44
CA PRO A 157 -11.94 -2.48 -16.21
C PRO A 157 -11.03 -3.36 -15.35
N GLY A 158 -10.96 -3.13 -14.04
CA GLY A 158 -9.99 -3.75 -13.14
C GLY A 158 -8.67 -3.00 -13.11
N LEU A 159 -7.72 -3.46 -12.29
CA LEU A 159 -6.43 -2.80 -12.09
C LEU A 159 -5.34 -3.25 -13.09
N ALA A 160 -5.54 -4.38 -13.79
CA ALA A 160 -4.59 -4.84 -14.79
C ALA A 160 -4.45 -3.82 -15.94
N GLY A 161 -3.22 -3.51 -16.32
CA GLY A 161 -2.91 -2.48 -17.32
C GLY A 161 -3.02 -1.03 -16.81
N MET A 162 -3.36 -0.80 -15.53
CA MET A 162 -3.46 0.56 -14.97
C MET A 162 -2.14 1.01 -14.34
N ASP A 163 -1.50 2.00 -14.94
CA ASP A 163 -0.42 2.77 -14.31
C ASP A 163 -1.03 3.80 -13.34
N LEU A 164 -1.16 3.43 -12.08
CA LEU A 164 -1.65 4.32 -11.03
C LEU A 164 -0.53 5.04 -10.30
N ALA A 165 0.72 4.61 -10.42
CA ALA A 165 1.87 5.29 -9.83
C ALA A 165 1.98 6.74 -10.30
N LYS A 166 1.76 7.00 -11.60
CA LYS A 166 1.73 8.37 -12.16
C LYS A 166 0.56 9.23 -11.69
N VAL A 167 -0.48 8.61 -11.09
CA VAL A 167 -1.67 9.33 -10.58
C VAL A 167 -1.47 9.81 -9.15
N VAL A 168 -0.72 9.05 -8.36
CA VAL A 168 -0.53 9.31 -6.93
C VAL A 168 0.79 10.00 -6.58
N THR A 169 1.73 10.01 -7.51
CA THR A 169 3.08 10.59 -7.33
C THR A 169 3.05 12.08 -7.00
N THR A 170 4.08 12.55 -6.33
CA THR A 170 4.30 13.99 -6.11
C THR A 170 4.46 14.75 -7.43
N PRO A 171 3.94 16.00 -7.53
CA PRO A 171 4.10 16.80 -8.74
C PRO A 171 5.51 17.39 -8.94
N ALA A 172 6.32 17.47 -7.88
CA ALA A 172 7.66 18.05 -7.90
C ALA A 172 8.55 17.39 -6.82
N PRO A 173 9.88 17.40 -6.99
CA PRO A 173 10.79 16.94 -5.96
C PRO A 173 10.65 17.71 -4.64
N TYR A 174 10.85 17.02 -3.52
CA TYR A 174 10.88 17.63 -2.18
C TYR A 174 11.84 16.91 -1.25
N GLU A 175 12.28 17.60 -0.21
CA GLU A 175 13.10 17.03 0.86
C GLU A 175 12.22 16.51 2.00
N TRP A 176 12.61 15.38 2.61
CA TRP A 176 11.93 14.81 3.77
C TRP A 176 12.87 14.73 4.96
N THR A 177 12.43 15.22 6.13
CA THR A 177 13.27 15.34 7.33
C THR A 177 12.66 14.71 8.59
N GLU A 178 11.39 14.26 8.52
CA GLU A 178 10.69 13.68 9.65
C GLU A 178 11.12 12.22 9.87
N GLY A 179 11.52 11.88 11.09
CA GLY A 179 11.87 10.52 11.51
C GLY A 179 10.68 9.76 12.13
N GLU A 180 10.98 8.57 12.67
CA GLU A 180 9.98 7.70 13.28
C GLU A 180 9.31 8.36 14.51
N TRP A 181 8.04 8.02 14.71
CA TRP A 181 7.23 8.50 15.83
C TRP A 181 7.58 7.79 17.14
N ALA A 182 7.59 8.55 18.23
CA ALA A 182 7.77 8.01 19.57
C ALA A 182 6.72 8.57 20.51
N LEU A 183 6.19 7.72 21.40
CA LEU A 183 5.17 8.11 22.38
C LEU A 183 5.69 9.23 23.29
N GLY A 184 4.92 10.33 23.36
CA GLY A 184 5.25 11.51 24.18
C GLY A 184 6.25 12.48 23.54
N ALA A 185 6.93 12.10 22.45
CA ALA A 185 7.87 12.94 21.73
C ALA A 185 7.37 13.33 20.32
N GLY A 186 6.39 12.58 19.77
CA GLY A 186 5.94 12.76 18.39
C GLY A 186 6.97 12.27 17.38
N PHE A 187 7.04 12.92 16.21
CA PHE A 187 8.00 12.58 15.18
C PHE A 187 9.38 13.17 15.46
N ALA A 188 10.41 12.33 15.38
CA ALA A 188 11.80 12.78 15.49
C ALA A 188 12.16 13.72 14.34
N VAL A 189 12.98 14.73 14.62
CA VAL A 189 13.59 15.57 13.58
C VAL A 189 15.01 15.07 13.33
N GLN A 190 15.35 14.88 12.06
CA GLN A 190 16.64 14.38 11.66
C GLN A 190 17.76 15.39 12.03
N ALA A 191 18.73 14.94 12.83
CA ALA A 191 19.81 15.80 13.34
C ALA A 191 21.11 15.72 12.51
N ALA A 192 21.46 14.54 11.99
CA ALA A 192 22.69 14.32 11.22
C ALA A 192 22.44 13.30 10.09
N THR A 193 23.02 13.57 8.92
CA THR A 193 22.89 12.70 7.75
C THR A 193 24.24 12.07 7.39
N LYS A 194 24.20 10.79 7.04
CA LYS A 194 25.37 10.01 6.60
C LYS A 194 25.31 9.71 5.11
N PHE A 195 24.10 9.48 4.58
CA PHE A 195 23.88 9.08 3.20
C PHE A 195 22.83 9.99 2.55
N HIS A 196 22.97 10.22 1.26
CA HIS A 196 21.95 10.83 0.43
C HIS A 196 21.16 9.74 -0.31
N VAL A 197 19.87 9.60 -0.04
CA VAL A 197 18.98 8.69 -0.73
C VAL A 197 17.99 9.47 -1.58
N VAL A 198 17.91 9.15 -2.86
CA VAL A 198 16.86 9.65 -3.74
C VAL A 198 15.75 8.59 -3.78
N ALA A 199 14.55 8.97 -3.33
CA ALA A 199 13.38 8.09 -3.24
C ALA A 199 12.38 8.42 -4.35
N TYR A 200 12.07 7.43 -5.19
CA TYR A 200 10.98 7.56 -6.17
C TYR A 200 9.64 7.43 -5.47
N ASP A 201 8.77 8.40 -5.71
CA ASP A 201 7.40 8.39 -5.23
C ASP A 201 6.46 7.73 -6.24
N PHE A 202 6.19 6.45 -6.06
CA PHE A 202 5.14 5.71 -6.78
C PHE A 202 3.83 5.67 -5.99
N GLY A 203 3.74 6.40 -4.90
CA GLY A 203 2.70 6.37 -3.88
C GLY A 203 3.30 6.00 -2.52
N VAL A 204 4.36 6.71 -2.13
CA VAL A 204 5.17 6.41 -0.95
C VAL A 204 4.39 6.59 0.34
N LYS A 205 4.43 5.59 1.23
CA LYS A 205 3.99 5.70 2.61
C LYS A 205 4.98 6.52 3.43
N ARG A 206 4.48 7.45 4.22
CA ARG A 206 5.31 8.32 5.07
C ARG A 206 6.24 7.55 6.00
N ASN A 207 5.78 6.42 6.54
CA ASN A 207 6.60 5.65 7.47
C ASN A 207 7.86 5.05 6.81
N ILE A 208 7.86 4.79 5.52
CA ILE A 208 9.06 4.41 4.77
C ILE A 208 10.11 5.53 4.84
N LEU A 209 9.70 6.77 4.55
CA LEU A 209 10.58 7.93 4.59
C LEU A 209 11.08 8.19 6.01
N ARG A 210 10.21 8.05 7.01
CA ARG A 210 10.57 8.19 8.43
C ARG A 210 11.63 7.17 8.85
N MET A 211 11.48 5.91 8.46
CA MET A 211 12.45 4.85 8.78
C MET A 211 13.82 5.08 8.13
N LEU A 212 13.86 5.59 6.89
CA LEU A 212 15.11 5.99 6.24
C LEU A 212 15.75 7.21 6.91
N ALA A 213 14.95 8.24 7.22
CA ALA A 213 15.43 9.44 7.90
C ALA A 213 16.01 9.12 9.29
N SER A 214 15.33 8.27 10.08
CA SER A 214 15.81 7.82 11.40
C SER A 214 17.13 7.03 11.34
N ARG A 215 17.46 6.46 10.19
CA ARG A 215 18.73 5.78 9.93
C ARG A 215 19.83 6.68 9.38
N GLY A 216 19.60 8.00 9.39
CA GLY A 216 20.57 8.98 8.96
C GLY A 216 20.63 9.22 7.44
N CYS A 217 19.54 8.93 6.71
CA CYS A 217 19.45 9.26 5.30
C CYS A 217 18.88 10.67 5.09
N ARG A 218 19.61 11.55 4.42
CA ARG A 218 19.03 12.75 3.79
C ARG A 218 18.21 12.28 2.59
N LEU A 219 16.93 12.67 2.54
CA LEU A 219 16.00 12.17 1.54
C LEU A 219 15.56 13.25 0.58
N THR A 220 15.79 13.02 -0.72
CA THR A 220 15.17 13.76 -1.81
C THR A 220 14.12 12.86 -2.46
N VAL A 221 12.85 13.20 -2.32
CA VAL A 221 11.74 12.45 -2.92
C VAL A 221 11.47 13.03 -4.30
N VAL A 222 11.42 12.16 -5.32
CA VAL A 222 11.24 12.58 -6.72
C VAL A 222 10.00 11.97 -7.34
N PRO A 223 9.38 12.65 -8.33
CA PRO A 223 8.23 12.09 -9.07
C PRO A 223 8.56 10.76 -9.74
N ALA A 224 7.52 9.93 -9.92
CA ALA A 224 7.64 8.60 -10.54
C ALA A 224 8.34 8.58 -11.91
N LYS A 225 8.19 9.64 -12.69
CA LYS A 225 8.73 9.74 -14.06
C LYS A 225 10.10 10.44 -14.14
N THR A 226 10.73 10.76 -13.02
CA THR A 226 12.04 11.40 -13.03
C THR A 226 13.06 10.52 -13.75
N PRO A 227 13.74 11.01 -14.80
CA PRO A 227 14.74 10.22 -15.53
C PRO A 227 15.93 9.83 -14.64
N ALA A 228 16.51 8.65 -14.90
CA ALA A 228 17.69 8.19 -14.17
C ALA A 228 18.85 9.19 -14.19
N ALA A 229 19.08 9.86 -15.33
CA ALA A 229 20.14 10.84 -15.46
C ALA A 229 20.00 12.03 -14.49
N GLU A 230 18.76 12.49 -14.24
CA GLU A 230 18.50 13.57 -13.27
C GLU A 230 18.79 13.10 -11.82
N VAL A 231 18.37 11.88 -11.48
CA VAL A 231 18.65 11.29 -10.18
C VAL A 231 20.15 11.10 -9.96
N LEU A 232 20.85 10.56 -10.95
CA LEU A 232 22.31 10.36 -10.90
C LEU A 232 23.09 11.68 -10.78
N ALA A 233 22.59 12.76 -11.40
CA ALA A 233 23.17 14.10 -11.24
C ALA A 233 23.08 14.65 -9.82
N MET A 234 22.19 14.13 -8.98
CA MET A 234 22.10 14.47 -7.54
C MET A 234 23.17 13.74 -6.71
N ASN A 235 23.98 12.85 -7.31
CA ASN A 235 25.00 12.03 -6.65
C ASN A 235 24.47 11.28 -5.41
N PRO A 236 23.45 10.44 -5.53
CA PRO A 236 22.91 9.68 -4.41
C PRO A 236 23.87 8.55 -3.97
N ASP A 237 23.95 8.30 -2.68
CA ASP A 237 24.58 7.10 -2.12
C ASP A 237 23.72 5.86 -2.35
N GLY A 238 22.40 6.04 -2.49
CA GLY A 238 21.44 4.99 -2.80
C GLY A 238 20.14 5.50 -3.41
N VAL A 239 19.44 4.61 -4.12
CA VAL A 239 18.11 4.86 -4.70
C VAL A 239 17.09 3.99 -4.01
N PHE A 240 16.00 4.61 -3.59
CA PHE A 240 14.86 3.91 -2.99
C PHE A 240 13.66 3.94 -3.95
N LEU A 241 13.00 2.78 -4.11
CA LEU A 241 11.84 2.60 -4.98
C LEU A 241 10.63 2.25 -4.11
N SER A 242 9.68 3.17 -4.02
CA SER A 242 8.58 3.06 -3.06
C SER A 242 7.53 2.00 -3.44
N ASN A 243 6.65 1.71 -2.49
CA ASN A 243 5.37 1.09 -2.72
C ASN A 243 4.49 1.95 -3.63
N GLY A 244 3.38 1.40 -4.11
CA GLY A 244 2.41 2.13 -4.93
C GLY A 244 1.28 1.25 -5.45
N PRO A 245 0.24 1.86 -6.04
CA PRO A 245 -0.92 1.19 -6.60
C PRO A 245 -0.73 0.76 -8.05
N GLY A 246 -1.59 -0.14 -8.50
CA GLY A 246 -1.77 -0.47 -9.90
C GLY A 246 -0.93 -1.64 -10.37
N ASP A 247 -0.83 -1.75 -11.70
CA ASP A 247 -0.05 -2.76 -12.40
C ASP A 247 1.37 -2.24 -12.62
N PRO A 248 2.43 -3.01 -12.30
CA PRO A 248 3.80 -2.59 -12.55
C PRO A 248 4.18 -2.59 -14.05
N GLU A 249 3.57 -3.43 -14.88
CA GLU A 249 3.98 -3.59 -16.28
C GLU A 249 3.93 -2.30 -17.12
N PRO A 250 2.89 -1.42 -17.03
CA PRO A 250 2.83 -0.20 -17.79
C PRO A 250 3.75 0.93 -17.29
N CYS A 251 4.52 0.72 -16.19
CA CYS A 251 5.46 1.70 -15.66
C CYS A 251 6.84 1.64 -16.37
N ASP A 252 6.86 1.66 -17.69
CA ASP A 252 8.05 1.52 -18.54
C ASP A 252 9.15 2.57 -18.24
N TYR A 253 8.76 3.78 -17.90
CA TYR A 253 9.65 4.86 -17.48
C TYR A 253 10.45 4.49 -16.20
N ALA A 254 9.80 3.88 -15.23
CA ALA A 254 10.45 3.45 -14.00
C ALA A 254 11.34 2.23 -14.24
N ILE A 255 10.87 1.26 -15.02
CA ILE A 255 11.65 0.06 -15.40
C ILE A 255 12.94 0.48 -16.12
N ALA A 256 12.88 1.45 -17.04
CA ALA A 256 14.06 1.97 -17.73
C ALA A 256 15.05 2.64 -16.79
N ALA A 257 14.58 3.49 -15.87
CA ALA A 257 15.43 4.14 -14.89
C ALA A 257 16.10 3.14 -13.95
N ILE A 258 15.36 2.14 -13.48
CA ILE A 258 15.88 1.09 -12.59
C ILE A 258 16.97 0.27 -13.28
N ARG A 259 16.82 -0.07 -14.56
CA ARG A 259 17.88 -0.75 -15.33
C ARG A 259 19.18 0.03 -15.31
N GLU A 260 19.13 1.35 -15.52
CA GLU A 260 20.32 2.19 -15.49
C GLU A 260 20.96 2.22 -14.09
N PHE A 261 20.19 2.29 -13.00
CA PHE A 261 20.74 2.21 -11.63
C PHE A 261 21.42 0.85 -11.38
N LEU A 262 20.79 -0.24 -11.77
CA LEU A 262 21.34 -1.58 -11.63
C LEU A 262 22.62 -1.78 -12.46
N GLU A 263 22.69 -1.26 -13.69
CA GLU A 263 23.87 -1.31 -14.55
C GLU A 263 25.03 -0.50 -13.98
N ARG A 264 24.73 0.68 -13.43
CA ARG A 264 25.71 1.55 -12.76
C ARG A 264 26.06 1.10 -11.35
N ARG A 265 25.47 0.01 -10.87
CA ARG A 265 25.72 -0.56 -9.53
C ARG A 265 25.39 0.41 -8.38
N VAL A 266 24.40 1.30 -8.59
CA VAL A 266 23.91 2.18 -7.52
C VAL A 266 23.17 1.32 -6.48
N PRO A 267 23.49 1.44 -5.17
CA PRO A 267 22.74 0.76 -4.12
C PRO A 267 21.24 1.03 -4.24
N THR A 268 20.45 -0.03 -4.42
CA THR A 268 19.02 0.11 -4.73
C THR A 268 18.17 -0.77 -3.83
N PHE A 269 17.14 -0.20 -3.22
CA PHE A 269 16.15 -0.93 -2.42
C PHE A 269 14.73 -0.64 -2.90
N GLY A 270 13.95 -1.70 -3.16
CA GLY A 270 12.56 -1.60 -3.62
C GLY A 270 11.56 -2.29 -2.69
N ILE A 271 10.45 -1.62 -2.41
CA ILE A 271 9.34 -2.14 -1.58
C ILE A 271 8.07 -2.24 -2.42
N CYS A 272 7.37 -3.38 -2.33
CA CYS A 272 6.05 -3.66 -2.92
C CYS A 272 6.04 -3.39 -4.43
N LEU A 273 5.49 -2.28 -4.93
CA LEU A 273 5.58 -1.90 -6.34
C LEU A 273 7.04 -1.76 -6.80
N GLY A 274 7.91 -1.15 -5.99
CA GLY A 274 9.34 -1.06 -6.26
C GLY A 274 10.02 -2.42 -6.42
N HIS A 275 9.62 -3.43 -5.63
CA HIS A 275 10.08 -4.82 -5.78
C HIS A 275 9.66 -5.40 -7.14
N GLN A 276 8.41 -5.20 -7.54
CA GLN A 276 7.89 -5.70 -8.81
C GLN A 276 8.58 -5.02 -10.01
N LEU A 277 8.80 -3.70 -9.93
CA LEU A 277 9.51 -2.93 -10.95
C LEU A 277 10.98 -3.36 -11.09
N MET A 278 11.65 -3.68 -9.97
CA MET A 278 13.01 -4.21 -10.00
C MET A 278 13.07 -5.59 -10.66
N ALA A 279 12.06 -6.44 -10.45
CA ALA A 279 11.95 -7.73 -11.12
C ALA A 279 11.78 -7.56 -12.64
N LEU A 280 10.88 -6.68 -13.07
CA LEU A 280 10.68 -6.35 -14.49
C LEU A 280 11.94 -5.76 -15.12
N ALA A 281 12.65 -4.89 -14.41
CA ALA A 281 13.94 -4.34 -14.87
C ALA A 281 15.00 -5.42 -15.07
N ALA A 282 14.98 -6.47 -14.25
CA ALA A 282 15.85 -7.64 -14.39
C ALA A 282 15.41 -8.60 -15.51
N GLY A 283 14.26 -8.38 -16.14
CA GLY A 283 13.71 -9.23 -17.21
C GLY A 283 12.77 -10.34 -16.74
N ALA A 284 12.43 -10.39 -15.44
CA ALA A 284 11.40 -11.27 -14.92
C ALA A 284 9.99 -10.76 -15.32
N LYS A 285 8.96 -11.56 -15.00
CA LYS A 285 7.56 -11.26 -15.28
C LYS A 285 6.78 -11.07 -13.99
N THR A 286 5.69 -10.32 -14.08
CA THR A 286 4.70 -10.19 -13.03
C THR A 286 3.37 -10.82 -13.44
N GLN A 287 2.53 -11.13 -12.46
CA GLN A 287 1.19 -11.66 -12.70
C GLN A 287 0.20 -11.15 -11.66
N LYS A 288 -1.06 -10.95 -12.09
CA LYS A 288 -2.12 -10.56 -11.17
C LYS A 288 -2.52 -11.77 -10.32
N MET A 289 -2.62 -11.55 -9.02
CA MET A 289 -3.08 -12.56 -8.06
C MET A 289 -4.60 -12.68 -8.09
N LYS A 290 -5.14 -13.83 -7.66
CA LYS A 290 -6.57 -14.07 -7.61
C LYS A 290 -7.32 -13.05 -6.73
N PHE A 291 -6.80 -12.77 -5.53
CA PHE A 291 -7.40 -11.80 -4.58
C PHE A 291 -6.36 -10.97 -3.82
N GLY A 292 -5.06 -11.15 -4.14
CA GLY A 292 -3.96 -10.43 -3.51
C GLY A 292 -3.66 -10.87 -2.08
N HIS A 293 -2.62 -10.24 -1.51
CA HIS A 293 -2.28 -10.34 -0.10
C HIS A 293 -2.54 -8.97 0.57
N HIS A 294 -3.46 -8.94 1.53
CA HIS A 294 -3.79 -7.71 2.27
C HIS A 294 -4.01 -8.06 3.73
N GLY A 295 -3.13 -7.59 4.60
CA GLY A 295 -3.20 -7.83 6.04
C GLY A 295 -1.85 -7.66 6.73
N ALA A 296 -1.86 -7.67 8.05
CA ALA A 296 -0.68 -7.47 8.90
C ALA A 296 -0.28 -8.74 9.67
N ASN A 297 -0.63 -9.91 9.16
CA ASN A 297 -0.43 -11.20 9.82
C ASN A 297 0.05 -12.29 8.84
N HIS A 298 0.76 -11.90 7.80
CA HIS A 298 1.26 -12.83 6.78
C HIS A 298 2.62 -13.41 7.16
N PRO A 299 2.72 -14.75 7.35
CA PRO A 299 3.99 -15.39 7.66
C PRO A 299 4.85 -15.52 6.39
N VAL A 300 6.08 -15.05 6.50
CA VAL A 300 7.09 -15.10 5.46
C VAL A 300 8.33 -15.81 5.99
N LYS A 301 8.89 -16.74 5.23
CA LYS A 301 10.13 -17.41 5.57
C LYS A 301 11.31 -16.69 4.93
N ASP A 302 12.26 -16.26 5.75
CA ASP A 302 13.60 -15.85 5.31
C ASP A 302 14.42 -17.09 5.01
N LEU A 303 14.78 -17.27 3.76
CA LEU A 303 15.56 -18.44 3.28
C LEU A 303 17.03 -18.38 3.70
N THR A 304 17.54 -17.17 4.01
CA THR A 304 18.93 -16.96 4.42
C THR A 304 19.13 -17.41 5.87
N THR A 305 18.19 -17.08 6.74
CA THR A 305 18.29 -17.38 8.18
C THR A 305 17.43 -18.55 8.63
N GLY A 306 16.48 -18.97 7.80
CA GLY A 306 15.47 -19.99 8.11
C GLY A 306 14.35 -19.50 9.06
N LYS A 307 14.37 -18.24 9.48
CA LYS A 307 13.37 -17.66 10.39
C LYS A 307 12.03 -17.45 9.70
N VAL A 308 10.96 -17.55 10.47
CA VAL A 308 9.62 -17.12 10.06
C VAL A 308 9.37 -15.75 10.66
N LEU A 309 8.96 -14.83 9.81
CA LEU A 309 8.69 -13.42 10.12
C LEU A 309 7.22 -13.14 9.83
N ILE A 310 6.58 -12.34 10.65
CA ILE A 310 5.22 -11.89 10.39
C ILE A 310 5.28 -10.52 9.72
N THR A 311 4.55 -10.37 8.62
CA THR A 311 4.69 -9.20 7.74
C THR A 311 3.34 -8.54 7.44
N SER A 312 3.41 -7.25 7.16
CA SER A 312 2.32 -6.51 6.54
C SER A 312 2.40 -6.66 5.02
N GLN A 313 1.25 -6.91 4.38
CA GLN A 313 1.13 -7.13 2.94
C GLN A 313 -0.02 -6.30 2.37
N ASN A 314 0.21 -5.69 1.21
CA ASN A 314 -0.81 -4.97 0.46
C ASN A 314 -0.46 -4.95 -1.03
N HIS A 315 -0.71 -6.05 -1.73
CA HIS A 315 -0.44 -6.14 -3.17
C HIS A 315 -1.39 -7.10 -3.89
N GLY A 316 -1.79 -6.74 -5.11
CA GLY A 316 -2.62 -7.56 -5.99
C GLY A 316 -1.85 -8.20 -7.15
N PHE A 317 -0.55 -7.90 -7.26
CA PHE A 317 0.37 -8.47 -8.25
C PHE A 317 1.55 -9.14 -7.53
N MET A 318 2.18 -10.11 -8.19
CA MET A 318 3.38 -10.79 -7.68
C MET A 318 4.36 -11.05 -8.80
N VAL A 319 5.62 -11.26 -8.44
CA VAL A 319 6.68 -11.68 -9.37
C VAL A 319 6.58 -13.17 -9.62
N ASP A 320 6.67 -13.57 -10.89
CA ASP A 320 6.80 -14.98 -11.27
C ASP A 320 8.23 -15.44 -11.06
N SER A 321 8.47 -16.16 -9.96
CA SER A 321 9.80 -16.64 -9.55
C SER A 321 10.47 -17.55 -10.59
N ALA A 322 9.69 -18.22 -11.46
CA ALA A 322 10.24 -19.09 -12.51
C ALA A 322 10.92 -18.29 -13.65
N THR A 323 10.70 -16.97 -13.71
CA THR A 323 11.26 -16.09 -14.73
C THR A 323 12.47 -15.28 -14.27
N LEU A 324 12.90 -15.47 -13.03
CA LEU A 324 14.06 -14.75 -12.47
C LEU A 324 15.36 -15.10 -13.22
N PRO A 325 16.21 -14.11 -13.53
CA PRO A 325 17.52 -14.37 -14.11
C PRO A 325 18.47 -14.98 -13.07
N ALA A 326 19.51 -15.69 -13.55
CA ALA A 326 20.43 -16.47 -12.73
C ALA A 326 21.23 -15.64 -11.70
N ASN A 327 21.39 -14.34 -11.91
CA ASN A 327 22.09 -13.44 -10.99
C ASN A 327 21.18 -12.84 -9.88
N VAL A 328 19.90 -13.23 -9.82
CA VAL A 328 18.96 -12.82 -8.78
C VAL A 328 18.59 -14.03 -7.93
N SER A 329 18.80 -13.93 -6.62
CA SER A 329 18.43 -14.96 -5.66
C SER A 329 17.19 -14.59 -4.86
N VAL A 330 16.32 -15.59 -4.65
CA VAL A 330 15.14 -15.46 -3.77
C VAL A 330 15.61 -15.50 -2.32
N THR A 331 15.21 -14.50 -1.55
CA THR A 331 15.55 -14.38 -0.11
C THR A 331 14.38 -14.70 0.81
N HIS A 332 13.16 -14.45 0.36
CA HIS A 332 11.96 -14.65 1.18
C HIS A 332 10.82 -15.26 0.37
N ILE A 333 10.02 -16.11 1.01
CA ILE A 333 8.82 -16.73 0.44
C ILE A 333 7.64 -16.65 1.39
N SER A 334 6.43 -16.47 0.86
CA SER A 334 5.17 -16.56 1.61
C SER A 334 4.92 -18.00 2.08
N LEU A 335 4.54 -18.18 3.33
CA LEU A 335 4.12 -19.48 3.85
C LEU A 335 2.63 -19.80 3.58
N PHE A 336 1.87 -18.85 3.04
CA PHE A 336 0.49 -19.11 2.63
C PHE A 336 0.39 -19.82 1.28
N ASP A 337 1.22 -19.43 0.31
CA ASP A 337 1.09 -19.88 -1.08
C ASP A 337 2.43 -20.11 -1.81
N GLY A 338 3.55 -19.92 -1.13
CA GLY A 338 4.88 -20.07 -1.72
C GLY A 338 5.31 -18.94 -2.65
N SER A 339 4.51 -17.87 -2.79
CA SER A 339 4.86 -16.74 -3.64
C SER A 339 6.14 -16.04 -3.17
N LEU A 340 6.86 -15.48 -4.14
CA LEU A 340 8.11 -14.76 -3.90
C LEU A 340 7.83 -13.49 -3.10
N GLN A 341 8.59 -13.29 -2.01
CA GLN A 341 8.43 -12.16 -1.11
C GLN A 341 9.67 -11.29 -1.00
N GLY A 342 10.82 -11.76 -1.41
CA GLY A 342 12.04 -10.98 -1.40
C GLY A 342 13.12 -11.56 -2.30
N MET A 343 13.94 -10.69 -2.86
CA MET A 343 15.08 -11.06 -3.69
C MET A 343 16.24 -10.08 -3.53
N GLN A 344 17.43 -10.57 -3.89
CA GLN A 344 18.66 -9.80 -3.94
C GLN A 344 19.47 -10.15 -5.17
N TRP A 345 20.26 -9.20 -5.65
CA TRP A 345 21.22 -9.44 -6.72
C TRP A 345 22.54 -9.94 -6.14
N MET A 346 23.14 -10.94 -6.78
CA MET A 346 24.41 -11.52 -6.35
C MET A 346 25.63 -10.74 -6.86
N ASP A 347 25.45 -9.96 -7.92
CA ASP A 347 26.51 -9.24 -8.64
C ASP A 347 26.48 -7.71 -8.47
N ARG A 348 25.51 -7.17 -7.74
CA ARG A 348 25.33 -5.72 -7.53
C ARG A 348 24.61 -5.40 -6.22
N PRO A 349 24.77 -4.18 -5.68
CA PRO A 349 24.19 -3.81 -4.37
C PRO A 349 22.68 -3.50 -4.48
N ALA A 350 21.87 -4.53 -4.70
CA ALA A 350 20.44 -4.37 -4.86
C ALA A 350 19.65 -5.45 -4.12
N LEU A 351 18.58 -5.02 -3.43
CA LEU A 351 17.65 -5.89 -2.73
C LEU A 351 16.23 -5.32 -2.82
N CYS A 352 15.23 -6.19 -2.66
CA CYS A 352 13.84 -5.73 -2.60
C CYS A 352 12.94 -6.71 -1.85
N PHE A 353 11.79 -6.21 -1.40
CA PHE A 353 10.82 -6.96 -0.63
C PHE A 353 9.38 -6.65 -1.05
N GLN A 354 8.55 -7.70 -1.22
CA GLN A 354 7.17 -7.56 -1.68
C GLN A 354 6.24 -7.00 -0.60
N GLY A 355 6.44 -7.41 0.64
CA GLY A 355 5.68 -6.88 1.78
C GLY A 355 6.15 -5.49 2.20
N HIS A 356 5.63 -5.03 3.34
CA HIS A 356 5.86 -3.71 3.89
C HIS A 356 6.72 -3.76 5.15
N PRO A 357 8.06 -3.64 5.05
CA PRO A 357 8.95 -3.67 6.22
C PRO A 357 8.82 -2.45 7.13
N GLU A 358 8.20 -1.38 6.64
CA GLU A 358 7.84 -0.20 7.41
C GLU A 358 6.62 -0.40 8.30
N ALA A 359 5.88 -1.53 8.14
CA ALA A 359 4.60 -1.77 8.80
C ALA A 359 3.56 -0.66 8.53
N SER A 360 3.01 -0.05 9.57
CA SER A 360 2.01 1.05 9.48
C SER A 360 0.83 0.75 8.55
N PRO A 361 -0.06 -0.21 8.96
CA PRO A 361 0.00 -0.96 10.21
C PRO A 361 0.82 -2.24 10.12
N GLY A 362 1.12 -2.83 11.26
CA GLY A 362 1.58 -4.21 11.34
C GLY A 362 2.84 -4.44 12.17
N PRO A 363 3.37 -5.67 12.10
CA PRO A 363 4.57 -6.08 12.81
C PRO A 363 5.83 -5.50 12.16
N HIS A 364 6.90 -5.38 12.97
CA HIS A 364 8.18 -4.79 12.57
C HIS A 364 9.29 -5.83 12.31
N ASP A 365 8.95 -7.11 12.22
CA ASP A 365 9.90 -8.22 12.10
C ASP A 365 10.90 -8.08 10.96
N VAL A 366 10.48 -7.44 9.87
CA VAL A 366 11.30 -7.26 8.64
C VAL A 366 11.93 -5.86 8.52
N GLY A 367 11.84 -5.02 9.55
CA GLY A 367 12.42 -3.67 9.58
C GLY A 367 13.93 -3.64 9.36
N TYR A 368 14.64 -4.76 9.65
CA TYR A 368 16.08 -4.91 9.41
C TYR A 368 16.49 -4.77 7.92
N LEU A 369 15.55 -4.87 6.98
CA LEU A 369 15.83 -4.67 5.56
C LEU A 369 16.28 -3.24 5.25
N PHE A 370 15.80 -2.26 6.02
CA PHE A 370 16.33 -0.89 5.93
C PHE A 370 17.80 -0.83 6.38
N ASP A 371 18.17 -1.55 7.44
CA ASP A 371 19.56 -1.60 7.93
C ASP A 371 20.48 -2.28 6.91
N ARG A 372 19.99 -3.30 6.21
CA ARG A 372 20.71 -3.92 5.07
C ARG A 372 20.95 -2.93 3.94
N PHE A 373 19.97 -2.09 3.61
CA PHE A 373 20.14 -1.05 2.59
C PHE A 373 21.21 -0.03 3.01
N ILE A 374 21.21 0.41 4.29
CA ILE A 374 22.27 1.26 4.84
C ILE A 374 23.64 0.59 4.69
N SER A 375 23.75 -0.70 5.00
CA SER A 375 25.00 -1.44 4.84
C SER A 375 25.48 -1.48 3.39
N LEU A 376 24.58 -1.72 2.43
CA LEU A 376 24.93 -1.72 0.99
C LEU A 376 25.50 -0.36 0.54
N MET A 377 24.94 0.75 1.01
CA MET A 377 25.50 2.10 0.73
C MET A 377 26.89 2.29 1.35
N ALA A 378 27.07 1.87 2.60
CA ALA A 378 28.36 1.96 3.26
C ALA A 378 29.46 1.14 2.58
N GLU A 379 29.15 -0.05 2.11
CA GLU A 379 30.07 -0.92 1.36
C GLU A 379 30.41 -0.37 -0.03
N SER A 380 29.48 0.32 -0.67
CA SER A 380 29.68 0.91 -2.01
C SER A 380 30.44 2.23 -2.00
N SER A 381 30.56 2.90 -0.84
CA SER A 381 31.29 4.16 -0.65
C SER A 381 32.79 3.93 -0.35
N ASN A 382 33.20 2.68 -0.08
CA ASN A 382 34.59 2.27 0.13
C ASN A 382 35.18 1.68 -1.18
#